data_528333fa82bc7bdf2ea792bbde017e02
#
_entry.id   528333fa82bc7bdf2ea792bbde017e02
#
_cell.length_a   1.000
_cell.length_b   1.000
_cell.length_c   1.000
_cell.angle_alpha   90.00
_cell.angle_beta   90.00
_cell.angle_gamma   90.00
#
_symmetry.space_group_name_H-M   'P 1'
#
loop_
_entity.id
_entity.type
_entity.pdbx_description
1 polymer ?
#
loop_
_entity_poly.entity_id
_entity_poly.type
_entity_poly.pdbx_seq_one_letter_code
_entity_poly.pdbx_strand_id
1 'polypeptide(L)'
;LRDDIKKTNRPFAFIDTPLEEPGAAAEYMLSGIDTSCSGSVISGLCGQVNINSDPGRTQLAQKVLGDMLSCSRTDVLDIGMSLVYKFNIVANAIETGTSDDIPIVMYYGNPTPKDVLFLCFMQRSGFDVICVSPDKSCENAFEVCPFADKLQKIELPMSANIKPFPQKLVKTKIATVAYNAERELDTMLYGGDTIFRDRQFDKMDSVVL
;
A
#
# COMPACT_ATOMS: atom_id res chain seq x y z
N LEU A 1 -10.62 14.03 -9.60
CA LEU A 1 -10.52 13.69 -8.17
C LEU A 1 -9.06 13.52 -7.72
N ARG A 2 -8.27 12.58 -8.32
CA ARG A 2 -6.85 12.39 -7.94
C ARG A 2 -6.04 13.69 -8.07
N ASP A 3 -6.17 14.38 -9.20
CA ASP A 3 -5.46 15.62 -9.45
C ASP A 3 -5.97 16.78 -8.56
N ASP A 4 -7.23 16.71 -8.14
CA ASP A 4 -7.79 17.69 -7.20
C ASP A 4 -7.28 17.43 -5.78
N ILE A 5 -7.13 16.15 -5.37
CA ILE A 5 -6.49 15.81 -4.11
C ILE A 5 -5.03 16.28 -4.08
N LYS A 6 -4.29 16.11 -5.19
CA LYS A 6 -2.91 16.63 -5.30
C LYS A 6 -2.81 18.14 -5.11
N LYS A 7 -3.81 18.90 -5.56
CA LYS A 7 -3.85 20.37 -5.38
C LYS A 7 -4.04 20.80 -3.93
N THR A 8 -4.54 19.92 -3.06
CA THR A 8 -4.74 20.25 -1.64
C THR A 8 -3.44 20.29 -0.84
N ASN A 9 -2.32 19.86 -1.41
CA ASN A 9 -1.01 19.66 -0.75
C ASN A 9 -1.06 18.75 0.48
N ARG A 10 -2.16 18.04 0.72
CA ARG A 10 -2.26 17.06 1.79
C ARG A 10 -1.43 15.81 1.44
N PRO A 11 -0.79 15.18 2.44
CA PRO A 11 -0.14 13.89 2.24
C PRO A 11 -1.14 12.87 1.70
N PHE A 12 -0.80 12.10 0.67
CA PHE A 12 -1.73 11.12 0.14
C PHE A 12 -1.05 9.85 -0.36
N ALA A 13 -1.79 8.74 -0.30
CA ALA A 13 -1.46 7.49 -0.97
C ALA A 13 -2.57 7.13 -1.94
N PHE A 14 -2.19 6.57 -3.08
CA PHE A 14 -3.12 6.10 -4.09
C PHE A 14 -2.92 4.61 -4.33
N ILE A 15 -3.99 3.84 -4.18
CA ILE A 15 -4.03 2.39 -4.35
C ILE A 15 -4.94 2.09 -5.54
N ASP A 16 -4.36 1.65 -6.65
CA ASP A 16 -5.06 1.28 -7.89
C ASP A 16 -4.80 -0.17 -8.30
N THR A 17 -4.08 -0.89 -7.46
CA THR A 17 -3.77 -2.32 -7.63
C THR A 17 -4.13 -3.07 -6.36
N PRO A 18 -4.54 -4.33 -6.44
CA PRO A 18 -4.76 -5.15 -5.26
C PRO A 18 -3.52 -5.14 -4.37
N LEU A 19 -3.72 -4.91 -3.08
CA LEU A 19 -2.64 -4.97 -2.11
C LEU A 19 -2.24 -6.43 -1.91
N GLU A 20 -0.96 -6.69 -2.06
CA GLU A 20 -0.41 -8.03 -1.88
C GLU A 20 -0.54 -8.49 -0.42
N GLU A 21 -0.73 -9.78 -0.24
CA GLU A 21 -0.64 -10.43 1.06
C GLU A 21 0.85 -10.62 1.42
N PRO A 22 1.20 -10.76 2.72
CA PRO A 22 2.58 -10.76 3.17
C PRO A 22 3.47 -11.84 2.55
N GLY A 23 2.92 -12.94 2.00
CA GLY A 23 3.70 -13.96 1.32
C GLY A 23 4.95 -14.40 2.10
N ALA A 24 6.11 -14.31 1.46
CA ALA A 24 7.39 -14.66 2.12
C ALA A 24 7.74 -13.73 3.31
N ALA A 25 7.20 -12.53 3.37
CA ALA A 25 7.41 -11.62 4.50
C ALA A 25 6.71 -12.11 5.78
N ALA A 26 5.71 -13.01 5.65
CA ALA A 26 5.01 -13.58 6.79
C ALA A 26 5.96 -14.30 7.77
N GLU A 27 6.90 -15.07 7.27
CA GLU A 27 7.89 -15.78 8.10
C GLU A 27 8.75 -14.80 8.92
N TYR A 28 9.16 -13.71 8.29
CA TYR A 28 9.92 -12.66 8.97
C TYR A 28 9.07 -11.95 10.04
N MET A 29 7.82 -11.66 9.72
CA MET A 29 6.89 -11.04 10.69
C MET A 29 6.63 -11.96 11.89
N LEU A 30 6.54 -13.27 11.67
CA LEU A 30 6.33 -14.26 12.73
C LEU A 30 7.54 -14.46 13.63
N SER A 31 8.75 -14.28 13.12
CA SER A 31 9.98 -14.60 13.84
C SER A 31 10.17 -13.86 15.17
N GLY A 32 9.46 -12.73 15.36
CA GLY A 32 9.48 -11.94 16.59
C GLY A 32 8.21 -12.00 17.44
N ILE A 33 7.25 -12.87 17.07
CA ILE A 33 5.95 -12.95 17.76
C ILE A 33 5.87 -14.22 18.61
N ASP A 34 5.55 -14.04 19.89
CA ASP A 34 5.18 -15.17 20.74
C ASP A 34 3.75 -15.63 20.39
N THR A 35 3.67 -16.86 19.86
CA THR A 35 2.41 -17.47 19.43
C THR A 35 1.75 -18.32 20.50
N SER A 36 2.22 -18.28 21.74
CA SER A 36 1.71 -19.09 22.83
C SER A 36 0.26 -18.80 23.23
N CYS A 37 -0.17 -17.55 23.06
CA CYS A 37 -1.57 -17.15 23.28
C CYS A 37 -1.99 -15.99 22.38
N SER A 38 -3.29 -15.83 22.20
CA SER A 38 -3.83 -14.76 21.34
C SER A 38 -3.42 -13.36 21.81
N GLY A 39 -3.30 -13.12 23.11
CA GLY A 39 -2.86 -11.84 23.64
C GLY A 39 -1.41 -11.50 23.28
N SER A 40 -0.51 -12.48 23.32
CA SER A 40 0.89 -12.32 22.87
C SER A 40 0.96 -12.04 21.38
N VAL A 41 0.15 -12.77 20.58
CA VAL A 41 0.06 -12.54 19.13
C VAL A 41 -0.38 -11.11 18.81
N ILE A 42 -1.47 -10.65 19.42
CA ILE A 42 -1.98 -9.29 19.23
C ILE A 42 -0.92 -8.26 19.62
N SER A 43 -0.28 -8.43 20.78
CA SER A 43 0.76 -7.52 21.25
C SER A 43 1.95 -7.47 20.29
N GLY A 44 2.40 -8.63 19.81
CA GLY A 44 3.49 -8.73 18.83
C GLY A 44 3.16 -8.06 17.50
N LEU A 45 1.95 -8.28 16.98
CA LEU A 45 1.49 -7.64 15.75
C LEU A 45 1.37 -6.12 15.90
N CYS A 46 0.81 -5.65 17.02
CA CYS A 46 0.74 -4.22 17.31
C CYS A 46 2.12 -3.58 17.34
N GLY A 47 3.12 -4.26 17.93
CA GLY A 47 4.49 -3.77 17.95
C GLY A 47 5.17 -3.63 16.59
N GLN A 48 4.67 -4.33 15.57
CA GLN A 48 5.19 -4.25 14.21
C GLN A 48 4.56 -3.11 13.36
N VAL A 49 3.48 -2.50 13.84
CA VAL A 49 2.90 -1.33 13.17
C VAL A 49 3.83 -0.14 13.36
N ASN A 50 4.31 0.43 12.27
CA ASN A 50 5.24 1.55 12.32
C ASN A 50 5.02 2.53 11.16
N ILE A 51 4.96 3.82 11.52
CA ILE A 51 5.02 4.94 10.59
C ILE A 51 6.29 5.73 10.93
N ASN A 52 7.27 5.69 10.05
CA ASN A 52 8.59 6.26 10.30
C ASN A 52 8.57 7.76 10.63
N SER A 53 7.57 8.50 10.14
CA SER A 53 7.48 9.95 10.26
C SER A 53 6.49 10.44 11.33
N ASP A 54 5.65 9.54 11.90
CA ASP A 54 4.56 9.95 12.82
C ASP A 54 4.37 8.96 13.99
N PRO A 55 5.10 9.17 15.10
CA PRO A 55 4.98 8.31 16.29
C PRO A 55 3.59 8.35 16.93
N GLY A 56 2.91 9.49 16.89
CA GLY A 56 1.57 9.64 17.48
C GLY A 56 0.55 8.79 16.74
N ARG A 57 0.57 8.84 15.41
CA ARG A 57 -0.31 8.01 14.58
C ARG A 57 0.07 6.54 14.64
N THR A 58 1.35 6.21 14.81
CA THR A 58 1.80 4.84 15.08
C THR A 58 1.13 4.29 16.33
N GLN A 59 1.14 5.01 17.44
CA GLN A 59 0.50 4.58 18.69
C GLN A 59 -1.01 4.41 18.53
N LEU A 60 -1.67 5.35 17.82
CA LEU A 60 -3.09 5.23 17.53
C LEU A 60 -3.39 3.96 16.70
N ALA A 61 -2.61 3.71 15.65
CA ALA A 61 -2.80 2.53 14.80
C ALA A 61 -2.55 1.22 15.57
N GLN A 62 -1.55 1.17 16.44
CA GLN A 62 -1.30 0.02 17.32
C GLN A 62 -2.49 -0.26 18.22
N LYS A 63 -3.06 0.76 18.85
CA LYS A 63 -4.26 0.64 19.68
C LYS A 63 -5.45 0.15 18.87
N VAL A 64 -5.73 0.77 17.72
CA VAL A 64 -6.84 0.39 16.85
C VAL A 64 -6.72 -1.05 16.38
N LEU A 65 -5.51 -1.49 15.98
CA LEU A 65 -5.26 -2.88 15.61
C LEU A 65 -5.58 -3.84 16.76
N GLY A 66 -5.11 -3.53 17.96
CA GLY A 66 -5.40 -4.33 19.14
C GLY A 66 -6.89 -4.47 19.42
N ASP A 67 -7.63 -3.37 19.33
CA ASP A 67 -9.08 -3.36 19.52
C ASP A 67 -9.80 -4.18 18.43
N MET A 68 -9.41 -4.03 17.16
CA MET A 68 -10.00 -4.78 16.05
C MET A 68 -9.74 -6.29 16.15
N LEU A 69 -8.50 -6.68 16.45
CA LEU A 69 -8.13 -8.09 16.58
C LEU A 69 -8.76 -8.75 17.82
N SER A 70 -8.93 -8.01 18.90
CA SER A 70 -9.61 -8.50 20.12
C SER A 70 -11.11 -8.77 19.90
N CYS A 71 -11.73 -8.05 18.97
CA CYS A 71 -13.13 -8.26 18.58
C CYS A 71 -13.29 -9.39 17.52
N SER A 72 -12.20 -9.79 16.87
CA SER A 72 -12.23 -10.81 15.83
C SER A 72 -12.36 -12.19 16.44
N ARG A 73 -13.30 -12.99 15.92
CA ARG A 73 -13.50 -14.40 16.29
C ARG A 73 -12.81 -15.38 15.33
N THR A 74 -12.20 -14.87 14.29
CA THR A 74 -11.53 -15.63 13.25
C THR A 74 -10.03 -15.58 13.42
N ASP A 75 -9.27 -16.12 12.49
CA ASP A 75 -7.83 -16.24 12.53
C ASP A 75 -7.12 -14.87 12.73
N VAL A 76 -6.86 -14.56 14.00
CA VAL A 76 -6.24 -13.30 14.45
C VAL A 76 -4.87 -13.11 13.82
N LEU A 77 -4.13 -14.20 13.61
CA LEU A 77 -2.78 -14.16 13.09
C LEU A 77 -2.77 -13.79 11.61
N ASP A 78 -3.54 -14.48 10.77
CA ASP A 78 -3.60 -14.21 9.32
C ASP A 78 -4.11 -12.80 9.02
N ILE A 79 -5.23 -12.44 9.67
CA ILE A 79 -5.81 -11.10 9.52
C ILE A 79 -4.86 -10.03 10.01
N GLY A 80 -4.27 -10.23 11.18
CA GLY A 80 -3.38 -9.25 11.78
C GLY A 80 -2.11 -9.03 10.96
N MET A 81 -1.49 -10.09 10.46
CA MET A 81 -0.32 -9.98 9.56
C MET A 81 -0.67 -9.25 8.27
N SER A 82 -1.80 -9.59 7.65
CA SER A 82 -2.26 -8.91 6.43
C SER A 82 -2.47 -7.41 6.69
N LEU A 83 -3.13 -7.05 7.77
CA LEU A 83 -3.37 -5.64 8.14
C LEU A 83 -2.07 -4.87 8.40
N VAL A 84 -1.15 -5.43 9.20
CA VAL A 84 0.13 -4.79 9.52
C VAL A 84 0.98 -4.61 8.27
N TYR A 85 1.07 -5.65 7.44
CA TYR A 85 1.86 -5.60 6.20
C TYR A 85 1.36 -4.52 5.25
N LYS A 86 0.05 -4.54 4.94
CA LYS A 86 -0.58 -3.55 4.07
C LYS A 86 -0.47 -2.13 4.64
N PHE A 87 -0.68 -1.99 5.97
CA PHE A 87 -0.58 -0.71 6.64
C PHE A 87 0.82 -0.11 6.52
N ASN A 88 1.85 -0.87 6.84
CA ASN A 88 3.22 -0.39 6.79
C ASN A 88 3.64 0.02 5.37
N ILE A 89 3.21 -0.73 4.34
CA ILE A 89 3.46 -0.37 2.94
C ILE A 89 2.77 0.95 2.59
N VAL A 90 1.47 1.07 2.88
CA VAL A 90 0.70 2.24 2.47
C VAL A 90 1.09 3.48 3.28
N ALA A 91 1.22 3.35 4.59
CA ALA A 91 1.56 4.48 5.46
C ALA A 91 2.96 5.05 5.17
N ASN A 92 3.92 4.18 4.85
CA ASN A 92 5.28 4.64 4.48
C ASN A 92 5.41 5.07 3.01
N ALA A 93 4.43 4.74 2.16
CA ALA A 93 4.36 5.22 0.78
C ALA A 93 3.65 6.57 0.64
N ILE A 94 3.08 7.10 1.72
CA ILE A 94 2.43 8.41 1.72
C ILE A 94 3.48 9.47 1.40
N GLU A 95 3.25 10.16 0.30
CA GLU A 95 4.07 11.32 -0.07
C GLU A 95 3.92 12.36 1.04
N THR A 96 5.01 12.61 1.75
CA THR A 96 5.05 13.57 2.85
C THR A 96 4.78 14.97 2.32
N GLY A 97 3.61 15.51 2.64
CA GLY A 97 3.36 16.94 2.50
C GLY A 97 4.06 17.72 3.62
N THR A 98 4.18 19.01 3.46
CA THR A 98 4.73 19.93 4.47
C THR A 98 3.73 20.27 5.58
N SER A 99 2.60 19.59 5.62
CA SER A 99 1.42 19.97 6.40
C SER A 99 1.16 18.95 7.52
N ASP A 100 0.76 19.45 8.68
CA ASP A 100 0.20 18.67 9.78
C ASP A 100 -1.21 18.10 9.45
N ASP A 101 -1.60 18.17 8.19
CA ASP A 101 -2.91 17.73 7.73
C ASP A 101 -3.06 16.21 7.79
N ILE A 102 -4.30 15.79 7.96
CA ILE A 102 -4.68 14.38 7.94
C ILE A 102 -4.37 13.79 6.56
N PRO A 103 -3.58 12.71 6.46
CA PRO A 103 -3.27 12.10 5.19
C PRO A 103 -4.50 11.45 4.55
N ILE A 104 -4.53 11.44 3.22
CA ILE A 104 -5.60 10.83 2.44
C ILE A 104 -5.13 9.49 1.86
N VAL A 105 -5.94 8.45 2.03
CA VAL A 105 -5.77 7.18 1.35
C VAL A 105 -6.90 7.01 0.34
N MET A 106 -6.57 6.98 -0.92
CA MET A 106 -7.54 6.76 -1.99
C MET A 106 -7.37 5.35 -2.56
N TYR A 107 -8.41 4.54 -2.43
CA TYR A 107 -8.50 3.22 -3.04
C TYR A 107 -9.40 3.27 -4.27
N TYR A 108 -8.93 2.76 -5.38
CA TYR A 108 -9.70 2.64 -6.61
C TYR A 108 -9.73 1.19 -7.09
N GLY A 109 -10.92 0.61 -7.11
CA GLY A 109 -11.12 -0.78 -7.54
C GLY A 109 -12.24 -1.47 -6.78
N ASN A 110 -12.38 -2.77 -7.00
CA ASN A 110 -13.36 -3.60 -6.29
C ASN A 110 -12.70 -4.20 -5.05
N PRO A 111 -12.94 -3.65 -3.84
CA PRO A 111 -12.29 -4.14 -2.64
C PRO A 111 -12.86 -5.51 -2.26
N THR A 112 -11.96 -6.41 -1.87
CA THR A 112 -12.31 -7.65 -1.20
C THR A 112 -12.71 -7.38 0.26
N PRO A 113 -13.34 -8.35 0.99
CA PRO A 113 -13.60 -8.18 2.42
C PRO A 113 -12.36 -7.85 3.26
N LYS A 114 -11.20 -8.41 2.90
CA LYS A 114 -9.91 -8.08 3.54
C LYS A 114 -9.48 -6.64 3.25
N ASP A 115 -9.72 -6.15 2.02
CA ASP A 115 -9.39 -4.77 1.67
C ASP A 115 -10.31 -3.77 2.37
N VAL A 116 -11.61 -4.09 2.50
CA VAL A 116 -12.54 -3.27 3.29
C VAL A 116 -12.10 -3.20 4.75
N LEU A 117 -11.71 -4.33 5.33
CA LEU A 117 -11.19 -4.37 6.70
C LEU A 117 -9.94 -3.50 6.85
N PHE A 118 -9.04 -3.56 5.88
CA PHE A 118 -7.85 -2.72 5.83
C PHE A 118 -8.20 -1.23 5.71
N LEU A 119 -9.14 -0.86 4.84
CA LEU A 119 -9.60 0.53 4.71
C LEU A 119 -10.25 1.06 6.00
N CYS A 120 -11.02 0.22 6.70
CA CYS A 120 -11.55 0.56 8.02
C CYS A 120 -10.42 0.74 9.06
N PHE A 121 -9.38 -0.08 9.01
CA PHE A 121 -8.22 0.06 9.87
C PHE A 121 -7.51 1.40 9.61
N MET A 122 -7.26 1.75 8.35
CA MET A 122 -6.65 3.05 7.98
C MET A 122 -7.50 4.22 8.50
N GLN A 123 -8.81 4.20 8.25
CA GLN A 123 -9.71 5.26 8.67
C GLN A 123 -9.71 5.44 10.21
N ARG A 124 -9.76 4.35 10.97
CA ARG A 124 -9.72 4.39 12.42
C ARG A 124 -8.35 4.81 12.98
N SER A 125 -7.29 4.60 12.21
CA SER A 125 -5.92 5.03 12.52
C SER A 125 -5.63 6.49 12.16
N GLY A 126 -6.66 7.28 11.83
CA GLY A 126 -6.55 8.72 11.61
C GLY A 126 -6.16 9.11 10.18
N PHE A 127 -6.52 8.30 9.20
CA PHE A 127 -6.43 8.64 7.78
C PHE A 127 -7.80 8.95 7.21
N ASP A 128 -7.90 9.92 6.32
CA ASP A 128 -9.08 10.09 5.49
C ASP A 128 -9.06 9.05 4.38
N VAL A 129 -10.09 8.22 4.32
CA VAL A 129 -10.18 7.13 3.36
C VAL A 129 -11.27 7.42 2.32
N ILE A 130 -10.90 7.35 1.05
CA ILE A 130 -11.81 7.47 -0.09
C ILE A 130 -11.72 6.17 -0.89
N CYS A 131 -12.79 5.40 -0.91
CA CYS A 131 -12.90 4.21 -1.76
C CYS A 131 -13.80 4.52 -2.95
N VAL A 132 -13.27 4.32 -4.16
CA VAL A 132 -14.01 4.46 -5.41
C VAL A 132 -14.09 3.09 -6.07
N SER A 133 -15.28 2.51 -6.07
CA SER A 133 -15.54 1.24 -6.74
C SER A 133 -16.34 1.48 -8.01
N PRO A 134 -15.84 1.00 -9.15
CA PRO A 134 -16.56 1.10 -10.42
C PRO A 134 -17.71 0.09 -10.52
N ASP A 135 -17.74 -0.91 -9.66
CA ASP A 135 -18.71 -2.00 -9.67
C ASP A 135 -19.48 -2.09 -8.35
N LYS A 136 -20.78 -2.38 -8.44
CA LYS A 136 -21.63 -2.61 -7.26
C LYS A 136 -21.34 -3.92 -6.54
N SER A 137 -20.56 -4.81 -7.13
CA SER A 137 -20.19 -6.10 -6.51
C SER A 137 -19.50 -5.95 -5.15
N CYS A 138 -18.91 -4.79 -4.88
CA CYS A 138 -18.26 -4.50 -3.61
C CYS A 138 -19.22 -4.28 -2.43
N GLU A 139 -20.52 -4.08 -2.67
CA GLU A 139 -21.49 -3.80 -1.60
C GLU A 139 -21.48 -4.87 -0.52
N ASN A 140 -21.47 -6.13 -0.92
CA ASN A 140 -21.42 -7.26 0.00
C ASN A 140 -20.17 -7.25 0.90
N ALA A 141 -19.04 -6.77 0.39
CA ALA A 141 -17.80 -6.71 1.17
C ALA A 141 -17.90 -5.67 2.32
N PHE A 142 -18.60 -4.57 2.10
CA PHE A 142 -18.85 -3.56 3.12
C PHE A 142 -19.90 -4.01 4.14
N GLU A 143 -20.95 -4.69 3.69
CA GLU A 143 -22.02 -5.20 4.59
C GLU A 143 -21.52 -6.26 5.57
N VAL A 144 -20.56 -7.08 5.14
CA VAL A 144 -19.98 -8.15 5.98
C VAL A 144 -18.95 -7.62 6.97
N CYS A 145 -18.37 -6.44 6.72
CA CYS A 145 -17.32 -5.88 7.58
C CYS A 145 -17.89 -5.24 8.84
N PRO A 146 -17.61 -5.79 10.05
CA PRO A 146 -18.17 -5.27 11.30
C PRO A 146 -17.64 -3.89 11.69
N PHE A 147 -16.64 -3.37 11.00
CA PHE A 147 -15.98 -2.09 11.26
C PHE A 147 -16.33 -1.01 10.24
N ALA A 148 -17.21 -1.30 9.29
CA ALA A 148 -17.59 -0.37 8.21
C ALA A 148 -18.67 0.65 8.61
N ASP A 149 -19.10 0.67 9.86
CA ASP A 149 -20.14 1.53 10.42
C ASP A 149 -19.91 3.02 10.23
N LYS A 150 -18.65 3.44 10.11
CA LYS A 150 -18.25 4.85 9.92
C LYS A 150 -18.02 5.24 8.47
N LEU A 151 -18.14 4.30 7.53
CA LEU A 151 -17.97 4.59 6.12
C LEU A 151 -19.27 5.12 5.53
N GLN A 152 -19.23 6.32 4.94
CA GLN A 152 -20.35 6.90 4.22
C GLN A 152 -20.36 6.39 2.77
N LYS A 153 -21.46 5.77 2.35
CA LYS A 153 -21.68 5.37 0.97
C LYS A 153 -22.29 6.54 0.19
N ILE A 154 -21.65 6.92 -0.90
CA ILE A 154 -22.15 7.92 -1.84
C ILE A 154 -22.30 7.22 -3.20
N GLU A 155 -23.54 7.08 -3.66
CA GLU A 155 -23.82 6.58 -5.02
C GLU A 155 -23.73 7.74 -6.03
N LEU A 156 -22.83 7.59 -6.98
CA LEU A 156 -22.76 8.51 -8.11
C LEU A 156 -23.66 8.00 -9.24
N PRO A 157 -24.42 8.89 -9.92
CA PRO A 157 -25.24 8.48 -11.04
C PRO A 157 -24.36 7.88 -12.14
N MET A 158 -24.74 6.69 -12.62
CA MET A 158 -24.00 5.84 -13.57
C MET A 158 -23.87 6.41 -14.99
N SER A 159 -24.03 7.69 -15.22
CA SER A 159 -23.86 8.32 -16.54
C SER A 159 -22.38 8.59 -16.91
N ALA A 160 -21.47 8.43 -15.97
CA ALA A 160 -20.06 8.57 -16.26
C ALA A 160 -19.50 7.20 -16.72
N ASN A 161 -19.08 7.09 -17.98
CA ASN A 161 -18.07 6.12 -18.36
C ASN A 161 -16.84 6.39 -17.49
N ILE A 162 -16.81 5.82 -16.29
CA ILE A 162 -15.64 5.84 -15.44
C ILE A 162 -14.62 5.00 -16.18
N LYS A 163 -13.77 5.67 -16.94
CA LYS A 163 -12.64 5.00 -17.56
C LYS A 163 -11.84 4.35 -16.46
N PRO A 164 -11.47 3.07 -16.62
CA PRO A 164 -10.52 2.46 -15.69
C PRO A 164 -9.35 3.43 -15.57
N PHE A 165 -8.87 3.63 -14.37
CA PHE A 165 -7.69 4.45 -14.15
C PHE A 165 -6.63 3.99 -15.16
N PRO A 166 -5.97 4.93 -15.86
CA PRO A 166 -4.87 4.54 -16.70
C PRO A 166 -3.91 3.80 -15.77
N GLN A 167 -3.85 2.49 -15.95
CA GLN A 167 -2.83 1.68 -15.33
C GLN A 167 -1.52 2.29 -15.82
N LYS A 168 -0.93 3.19 -15.04
CA LYS A 168 0.47 3.51 -15.20
C LYS A 168 1.14 2.19 -14.97
N LEU A 169 1.52 1.59 -16.07
CA LEU A 169 2.14 0.30 -16.13
C LEU A 169 3.18 0.25 -15.00
N VAL A 170 2.93 -0.61 -14.02
CA VAL A 170 3.92 -1.02 -13.02
C VAL A 170 5.23 -1.46 -13.70
N LYS A 171 5.16 -1.82 -14.98
CA LYS A 171 6.30 -2.02 -15.89
C LYS A 171 7.34 -0.90 -15.86
N THR A 172 6.96 0.35 -15.59
CA THR A 172 7.97 1.43 -15.48
C THR A 172 8.78 1.34 -14.19
N LYS A 173 8.21 0.90 -13.07
CA LYS A 173 8.99 0.74 -11.83
C LYS A 173 9.88 -0.51 -11.88
N ILE A 174 9.39 -1.62 -12.38
CA ILE A 174 10.18 -2.84 -12.54
C ILE A 174 11.25 -2.64 -13.62
N ALA A 175 10.90 -2.02 -14.75
CA ALA A 175 11.86 -1.68 -15.78
C ALA A 175 12.91 -0.67 -15.28
N THR A 176 12.52 0.28 -14.43
CA THR A 176 13.45 1.26 -13.85
C THR A 176 14.38 0.62 -12.82
N VAL A 177 13.89 -0.32 -12.00
CA VAL A 177 14.73 -1.05 -11.05
C VAL A 177 15.68 -2.01 -11.77
N ALA A 178 15.19 -2.76 -12.75
CA ALA A 178 16.05 -3.63 -13.57
C ALA A 178 17.08 -2.80 -14.36
N TYR A 179 16.67 -1.70 -14.95
CA TYR A 179 17.57 -0.79 -15.67
C TYR A 179 18.60 -0.14 -14.75
N ASN A 180 18.22 0.28 -13.54
CA ASN A 180 19.16 0.84 -12.59
C ASN A 180 20.13 -0.22 -12.06
N ALA A 181 19.66 -1.44 -11.81
CA ALA A 181 20.52 -2.56 -11.40
C ALA A 181 21.50 -2.96 -12.51
N GLU A 182 21.05 -3.01 -13.77
CA GLU A 182 21.90 -3.27 -14.93
C GLU A 182 22.95 -2.16 -15.12
N ARG A 183 22.57 -0.92 -14.93
CA ARG A 183 23.45 0.25 -14.99
C ARG A 183 24.47 0.27 -13.85
N GLU A 184 24.07 -0.09 -12.64
CA GLU A 184 24.99 -0.22 -11.51
C GLU A 184 25.99 -1.34 -11.73
N LEU A 185 25.53 -2.46 -12.31
CA LEU A 185 26.36 -3.60 -12.63
C LEU A 185 27.36 -3.28 -13.75
N ASP A 186 26.94 -2.58 -14.79
CA ASP A 186 27.81 -2.09 -15.86
C ASP A 186 28.82 -1.08 -15.32
N THR A 187 28.43 -0.21 -14.39
CA THR A 187 29.33 0.75 -13.74
C THR A 187 30.38 0.04 -12.87
N MET A 188 29.99 -1.02 -12.16
CA MET A 188 30.90 -1.82 -11.36
C MET A 188 31.87 -2.65 -12.19
N LEU A 189 31.42 -3.19 -13.32
CA LEU A 189 32.22 -4.09 -14.17
C LEU A 189 33.17 -3.34 -15.10
N TYR A 190 32.80 -2.17 -15.57
CA TYR A 190 33.50 -1.49 -16.67
C TYR A 190 33.95 -0.06 -16.33
N GLY A 191 33.69 0.41 -15.10
CA GLY A 191 33.98 1.80 -14.70
C GLY A 191 33.01 2.80 -15.28
N GLY A 192 32.91 3.97 -14.66
CA GLY A 192 31.85 4.95 -14.90
C GLY A 192 31.73 5.60 -16.29
N ASP A 193 32.51 5.15 -17.28
CA ASP A 193 32.49 5.67 -18.65
C ASP A 193 31.75 4.81 -19.66
N THR A 194 31.23 3.67 -19.26
CA THR A 194 30.44 2.83 -20.17
C THR A 194 29.00 3.28 -20.22
N ILE A 195 28.81 4.29 -20.97
CA ILE A 195 27.51 4.75 -21.33
C ILE A 195 27.01 3.86 -22.46
N PHE A 196 26.03 3.02 -22.13
CA PHE A 196 25.19 2.28 -23.07
C PHE A 196 25.86 1.23 -23.97
N ARG A 197 25.35 0.00 -23.91
CA ARG A 197 25.59 -1.04 -24.93
C ARG A 197 25.44 -0.50 -26.34
N ASP A 198 24.49 0.39 -26.60
CA ASP A 198 24.26 0.99 -27.91
C ASP A 198 25.50 1.73 -28.44
N ARG A 199 26.23 2.45 -27.60
CA ARG A 199 27.46 3.11 -28.02
C ARG A 199 28.63 2.16 -28.26
N GLN A 200 28.64 1.00 -27.64
CA GLN A 200 29.64 -0.04 -27.92
C GLN A 200 29.36 -0.71 -29.25
N PHE A 201 28.09 -0.97 -29.58
CA PHE A 201 27.70 -1.49 -30.88
C PHE A 201 27.99 -0.49 -31.99
N ASP A 202 27.66 0.79 -31.82
CA ASP A 202 28.00 1.83 -32.79
C ASP A 202 29.51 1.97 -33.02
N LYS A 203 30.33 1.76 -32.01
CA LYS A 203 31.78 1.73 -32.16
C LYS A 203 32.30 0.46 -32.85
N MET A 204 31.65 -0.68 -32.66
CA MET A 204 31.99 -1.92 -33.33
C MET A 204 31.62 -1.86 -34.81
N ASP A 205 30.47 -1.31 -35.17
CA ASP A 205 30.04 -1.14 -36.55
C ASP A 205 30.96 -0.17 -37.31
N SER A 206 31.54 0.81 -36.63
CA SER A 206 32.52 1.71 -37.25
C SER A 206 33.92 1.11 -37.45
N VAL A 207 34.19 -0.04 -36.88
CA VAL A 207 35.50 -0.75 -37.04
C VAL A 207 35.44 -1.86 -38.10
N VAL A 208 34.25 -2.23 -38.55
CA VAL A 208 34.05 -3.32 -39.55
C VAL A 208 33.81 -2.76 -40.96
N LEU A 209 33.84 -1.47 -41.16
CA LEU A 209 33.84 -0.77 -42.45
C LEU A 209 35.21 -0.16 -42.73
#